data_dd47d1c8ba8b0456c9ed2cbc7ab98657
#
_entry.id   dd47d1c8ba8b0456c9ed2cbc7ab98657
#
_cell.length_a   1.000
_cell.length_b   1.000
_cell.length_c   1.000
_cell.angle_alpha   90.00
_cell.angle_beta   90.00
_cell.angle_gamma   90.00
#
_symmetry.space_group_name_H-M   'P 1'
#
loop_
_entity.id
_entity.type
_entity.pdbx_description
1 polymer ?
#
loop_
_entity_poly.entity_id
_entity_poly.type
_entity_poly.pdbx_seq_one_letter_code
_entity_poly.pdbx_strand_id
1 'polypeptide(L)'
;ATGLVTATAEGDPVLALSGQVKRSDLLRSSHQSMRNADLFAPITKYAAEVQDPDNVSEIIANAYQAAESGKQGASFVSIPQDVTDSPVNSEPIKPLVAPKLGPASPSDMTYLAHAIKEASLPVLLLGMRASSSDVTAEIRELLSVTELPVVETFQGAGIISHRQIDNFFGRVGLFRNQPGDMLLQHSDLVIAIGYDPVEYEPRNWNADGKARIIVIDDVPAEIDHNFQPETELIGDISQTLDILVPLLRGYQVAPGSKRYLEDLQAKLQDSDVPPAIADQKVLHPLSIVAALQERVTDEMTVAVDVGSHYIWMARHFRSYEPRHLLFSNGMQTLGVALPWAIAATLVRPGKKAVSVSGDGGFLFSGQELETAVRLHADLVHIIWNDGHYDMVKFQEEMKYGRAAGVDFGPVDFVKYAEAFGAKGLRVNKPSELGQVLDEAFATPGPVLVDIPVDYSDNAELGAAMLPDQIY
;
A
#
# COMPACT_ATOMS: atom_id res chain seq x y z
N ALA A 1 9.30 1.05 16.84
CA ALA A 1 9.83 0.00 15.96
C ALA A 1 8.87 -0.24 14.78
N THR A 2 7.59 -0.52 15.04
CA THR A 2 6.60 -0.90 14.02
C THR A 2 6.55 0.09 12.84
N GLY A 3 6.44 1.40 13.09
CA GLY A 3 6.42 2.39 12.01
C GLY A 3 7.67 2.40 11.13
N LEU A 4 8.87 2.12 11.70
CA LEU A 4 10.10 2.10 10.92
C LEU A 4 10.25 0.81 10.09
N VAL A 5 9.83 -0.33 10.64
CA VAL A 5 9.84 -1.57 9.85
C VAL A 5 8.84 -1.52 8.70
N THR A 6 7.66 -0.92 8.95
CA THR A 6 6.66 -0.66 7.91
C THR A 6 7.24 0.27 6.83
N ALA A 7 7.81 1.41 7.22
CA ALA A 7 8.41 2.36 6.28
C ALA A 7 9.52 1.71 5.42
N THR A 8 10.35 0.83 6.01
CA THR A 8 11.38 0.12 5.24
C THR A 8 10.78 -0.89 4.25
N ALA A 9 9.73 -1.61 4.66
CA ALA A 9 9.07 -2.58 3.79
C ALA A 9 8.27 -1.91 2.64
N GLU A 10 7.63 -0.77 2.95
CA GLU A 10 6.82 -0.01 1.98
C GLU A 10 7.66 0.94 1.09
N GLY A 11 8.96 1.04 1.33
CA GLY A 11 9.83 1.95 0.57
C GLY A 11 9.62 3.43 0.90
N ASP A 12 9.17 3.76 2.12
CA ASP A 12 8.94 5.14 2.55
C ASP A 12 10.18 5.71 3.24
N PRO A 13 10.77 6.82 2.76
CA PRO A 13 11.94 7.42 3.37
C PRO A 13 11.56 8.13 4.68
N VAL A 14 12.02 7.61 5.80
CA VAL A 14 11.78 8.14 7.15
C VAL A 14 13.10 8.29 7.90
N LEU A 15 13.37 9.48 8.45
CA LEU A 15 14.46 9.70 9.39
C LEU A 15 13.89 9.81 10.80
N ALA A 16 14.17 8.82 11.66
CA ALA A 16 13.79 8.81 13.07
C ALA A 16 14.93 9.28 13.95
N LEU A 17 14.67 10.30 14.77
CA LEU A 17 15.60 10.82 15.78
C LEU A 17 15.10 10.42 17.18
N SER A 18 15.99 9.88 18.01
CA SER A 18 15.66 9.45 19.36
C SER A 18 16.65 10.03 20.36
N GLY A 19 16.17 10.43 21.52
CA GLY A 19 17.02 10.73 22.67
C GLY A 19 17.66 9.48 23.27
N GLN A 20 18.76 9.68 23.99
CA GLN A 20 19.48 8.65 24.72
C GLN A 20 19.99 9.24 26.05
N VAL A 21 20.25 8.40 27.03
CA VAL A 21 20.95 8.81 28.26
C VAL A 21 22.36 9.35 27.95
N LYS A 22 22.98 10.05 28.88
CA LYS A 22 24.36 10.53 28.71
C LYS A 22 25.30 9.38 28.37
N ARG A 23 26.33 9.65 27.57
CA ARG A 23 27.34 8.64 27.18
C ARG A 23 28.02 8.00 28.39
N SER A 24 28.21 8.75 29.50
CA SER A 24 28.75 8.23 30.77
C SER A 24 27.84 7.18 31.41
N ASP A 25 26.55 7.18 31.12
CA ASP A 25 25.53 6.27 31.68
C ASP A 25 25.20 5.11 30.78
N LEU A 26 25.67 5.14 29.53
CA LEU A 26 25.59 4.00 28.63
C LEU A 26 26.33 2.79 29.21
N LEU A 27 25.82 1.60 28.94
CA LEU A 27 26.36 0.33 29.44
C LEU A 27 26.26 0.12 30.95
N ARG A 28 25.58 1.01 31.68
CA ARG A 28 25.22 0.82 33.08
C ARG A 28 23.75 0.41 33.17
N SER A 29 23.38 -0.27 34.25
CA SER A 29 21.97 -0.50 34.60
C SER A 29 21.34 0.79 35.17
N SER A 30 21.34 1.85 34.39
CA SER A 30 20.74 3.13 34.72
C SER A 30 19.33 3.27 34.12
N HIS A 31 18.56 4.23 34.64
CA HIS A 31 17.23 4.53 34.14
C HIS A 31 17.26 4.89 32.65
N GLN A 32 16.39 4.26 31.82
CA GLN A 32 16.25 4.48 30.40
C GLN A 32 17.50 4.20 29.52
N SER A 33 18.52 3.54 30.05
CA SER A 33 19.69 3.13 29.27
C SER A 33 19.33 1.93 28.38
N MET A 34 19.48 2.08 27.06
CA MET A 34 19.22 1.03 26.09
C MET A 34 20.14 1.16 24.86
N ARG A 35 20.47 0.05 24.24
CA ARG A 35 21.24 0.01 22.97
C ARG A 35 20.32 0.34 21.79
N ASN A 36 19.95 1.61 21.66
CA ASN A 36 18.95 2.05 20.68
C ASN A 36 19.36 1.74 19.25
N ALA A 37 20.59 2.10 18.85
CA ALA A 37 21.06 1.87 17.49
C ALA A 37 21.06 0.38 17.11
N ASP A 38 21.46 -0.50 18.06
CA ASP A 38 21.45 -1.95 17.82
C ASP A 38 20.02 -2.51 17.67
N LEU A 39 19.06 -1.96 18.43
CA LEU A 39 17.65 -2.36 18.32
C LEU A 39 17.07 -2.05 16.95
N PHE A 40 17.44 -0.91 16.36
CA PHE A 40 16.90 -0.46 15.09
C PHE A 40 17.72 -0.87 13.87
N ALA A 41 18.98 -1.32 14.04
CA ALA A 41 19.84 -1.74 12.93
C ALA A 41 19.22 -2.80 12.00
N PRO A 42 18.57 -3.87 12.49
CA PRO A 42 18.00 -4.90 11.61
C PRO A 42 16.74 -4.48 10.85
N ILE A 43 16.12 -3.35 11.20
CA ILE A 43 14.84 -2.92 10.63
C ILE A 43 14.93 -1.56 9.92
N THR A 44 16.13 -1.00 9.80
CA THR A 44 16.37 0.29 9.13
C THR A 44 17.55 0.17 8.18
N LYS A 45 17.61 1.03 7.18
CA LYS A 45 18.72 1.09 6.22
C LYS A 45 20.01 1.67 6.82
N TYR A 46 19.85 2.48 7.86
CA TYR A 46 20.96 3.09 8.60
C TYR A 46 20.54 3.26 10.05
N ALA A 47 21.39 2.85 10.97
CA ALA A 47 21.20 3.07 12.40
C ALA A 47 22.52 3.51 13.05
N ALA A 48 22.51 4.63 13.74
CA ALA A 48 23.71 5.15 14.41
C ALA A 48 23.36 5.79 15.76
N GLU A 49 24.36 5.84 16.65
CA GLU A 49 24.33 6.65 17.85
C GLU A 49 25.44 7.68 17.78
N VAL A 50 25.12 8.95 18.01
CA VAL A 50 26.08 10.05 17.95
C VAL A 50 27.06 9.97 19.14
N GLN A 51 28.34 9.85 18.85
CA GLN A 51 29.38 9.77 19.86
C GLN A 51 30.12 11.10 20.09
N ASP A 52 30.13 11.99 19.11
CA ASP A 52 30.79 13.29 19.15
C ASP A 52 29.85 14.40 18.67
N PRO A 53 29.68 15.51 19.42
CA PRO A 53 28.85 16.63 19.01
C PRO A 53 29.20 17.18 17.62
N ASP A 54 30.48 17.21 17.26
CA ASP A 54 30.93 17.73 15.95
C ASP A 54 30.55 16.82 14.78
N ASN A 55 30.15 15.55 15.02
CA ASN A 55 29.73 14.60 13.97
C ASN A 55 28.20 14.54 13.78
N VAL A 56 27.40 15.30 14.54
CA VAL A 56 25.93 15.28 14.42
C VAL A 56 25.49 15.53 12.97
N SER A 57 26.06 16.58 12.35
CA SER A 57 25.67 16.97 11.00
C SER A 57 25.99 15.92 9.95
N GLU A 58 27.14 15.23 10.08
CA GLU A 58 27.55 14.14 9.18
C GLU A 58 26.65 12.92 9.31
N ILE A 59 26.36 12.52 10.56
CA ILE A 59 25.51 11.36 10.84
C ILE A 59 24.08 11.58 10.32
N ILE A 60 23.52 12.77 10.54
CA ILE A 60 22.18 13.12 10.05
C ILE A 60 22.16 13.15 8.52
N ALA A 61 23.17 13.74 7.87
CA ALA A 61 23.26 13.78 6.41
C ALA A 61 23.34 12.37 5.81
N ASN A 62 24.16 11.49 6.39
CA ASN A 62 24.30 10.11 5.94
C ASN A 62 23.00 9.29 6.18
N ALA A 63 22.34 9.49 7.33
CA ALA A 63 21.07 8.85 7.63
C ALA A 63 19.97 9.28 6.66
N TYR A 64 19.90 10.57 6.33
CA TYR A 64 18.98 11.11 5.34
C TYR A 64 19.25 10.52 3.95
N GLN A 65 20.51 10.56 3.50
CA GLN A 65 20.90 9.98 2.22
C GLN A 65 20.59 8.48 2.14
N ALA A 66 20.85 7.74 3.22
CA ALA A 66 20.52 6.31 3.25
C ALA A 66 19.02 6.04 3.12
N ALA A 67 18.17 6.89 3.75
CA ALA A 67 16.73 6.75 3.65
C ALA A 67 16.22 6.94 2.21
N GLU A 68 16.81 7.87 1.46
CA GLU A 68 16.35 8.26 0.10
C GLU A 68 17.06 7.51 -1.04
N SER A 69 18.15 6.76 -0.77
CA SER A 69 18.97 6.13 -1.83
C SER A 69 18.52 4.70 -2.13
N GLY A 70 18.54 4.30 -3.41
CA GLY A 70 18.15 2.95 -3.85
C GLY A 70 16.71 2.62 -3.43
N LYS A 71 16.43 1.38 -3.02
CA LYS A 71 15.13 1.08 -2.37
C LYS A 71 15.02 1.95 -1.12
N GLN A 72 14.10 2.92 -1.16
CA GLN A 72 13.89 3.87 -0.05
C GLN A 72 13.44 3.14 1.22
N GLY A 73 13.57 3.79 2.39
CA GLY A 73 13.18 3.19 3.65
C GLY A 73 13.64 3.99 4.87
N ALA A 74 13.45 3.44 6.06
CA ALA A 74 13.74 4.13 7.31
C ALA A 74 15.22 4.20 7.63
N SER A 75 15.63 5.29 8.30
CA SER A 75 16.91 5.49 8.99
C SER A 75 16.66 5.92 10.43
N PHE A 76 17.60 5.59 11.32
CA PHE A 76 17.48 5.86 12.75
C PHE A 76 18.76 6.48 13.32
N VAL A 77 18.61 7.55 14.11
CA VAL A 77 19.75 8.16 14.83
C VAL A 77 19.39 8.38 16.29
N SER A 78 20.24 7.84 17.19
CA SER A 78 20.18 8.03 18.62
C SER A 78 21.13 9.16 19.04
N ILE A 79 20.62 10.14 19.80
CA ILE A 79 21.38 11.32 20.23
C ILE A 79 21.43 11.37 21.74
N PRO A 80 22.63 11.11 22.37
CA PRO A 80 22.79 11.20 23.81
C PRO A 80 22.57 12.62 24.35
N GLN A 81 21.99 12.73 25.55
CA GLN A 81 21.67 14.00 26.21
C GLN A 81 22.88 14.93 26.32
N ASP A 82 24.04 14.39 26.71
CA ASP A 82 25.26 15.20 26.85
C ASP A 82 25.82 15.69 25.50
N VAL A 83 25.46 15.04 24.41
CA VAL A 83 25.76 15.53 23.05
C VAL A 83 24.89 16.76 22.72
N THR A 84 23.58 16.71 23.03
CA THR A 84 22.68 17.86 22.79
C THR A 84 23.03 19.09 23.66
N ASP A 85 23.64 18.89 24.80
CA ASP A 85 24.05 19.95 25.73
C ASP A 85 25.46 20.50 25.42
N SER A 86 26.20 19.89 24.49
CA SER A 86 27.58 20.25 24.17
C SER A 86 27.67 21.32 23.09
N PRO A 87 28.68 22.22 23.15
CA PRO A 87 28.97 23.12 22.03
C PRO A 87 29.46 22.31 20.82
N VAL A 88 29.12 22.79 19.62
CA VAL A 88 29.56 22.25 18.33
C VAL A 88 30.55 23.24 17.71
N ASN A 89 31.70 22.74 17.25
CA ASN A 89 32.72 23.55 16.57
C ASN A 89 32.68 23.38 15.04
N SER A 90 32.05 22.31 14.54
CA SER A 90 31.91 22.06 13.12
C SER A 90 30.78 22.90 12.50
N GLU A 91 30.97 23.33 11.27
CA GLU A 91 29.90 23.97 10.49
C GLU A 91 28.87 22.92 10.02
N PRO A 92 27.57 23.25 9.98
CA PRO A 92 26.55 22.35 9.45
C PRO A 92 26.82 21.97 7.99
N ILE A 93 26.64 20.69 7.67
CA ILE A 93 26.71 20.24 6.28
C ILE A 93 25.56 20.87 5.49
N LYS A 94 25.88 21.38 4.30
CA LYS A 94 24.89 21.94 3.39
C LYS A 94 23.91 20.83 2.92
N PRO A 95 22.64 21.19 2.61
CA PRO A 95 21.69 20.21 2.07
C PRO A 95 22.28 19.46 0.89
N LEU A 96 22.16 18.13 0.92
CA LEU A 96 22.61 17.27 -0.15
C LEU A 96 21.59 17.29 -1.29
N VAL A 97 22.10 17.22 -2.52
CA VAL A 97 21.26 16.95 -3.69
C VAL A 97 21.43 15.48 -4.03
N ALA A 98 20.34 14.74 -3.99
CA ALA A 98 20.36 13.32 -4.37
C ALA A 98 20.83 13.19 -5.84
N PRO A 99 21.75 12.26 -6.15
CA PRO A 99 22.10 11.93 -7.52
C PRO A 99 20.87 11.52 -8.31
N LYS A 100 20.70 12.07 -9.52
CA LYS A 100 19.64 11.64 -10.42
C LYS A 100 20.16 10.56 -11.34
N LEU A 101 19.37 9.50 -11.51
CA LEU A 101 19.60 8.51 -12.55
C LEU A 101 19.21 9.10 -13.90
N GLY A 102 19.91 8.68 -14.97
CA GLY A 102 19.44 8.87 -16.34
C GLY A 102 18.51 7.75 -16.76
N PRO A 103 17.95 7.79 -17.98
CA PRO A 103 17.16 6.70 -18.52
C PRO A 103 18.00 5.42 -18.68
N ALA A 104 17.33 4.28 -18.78
CA ALA A 104 17.96 3.02 -19.10
C ALA A 104 18.64 3.06 -20.48
N SER A 105 19.48 2.05 -20.77
CA SER A 105 20.22 1.97 -22.02
C SER A 105 19.31 1.98 -23.26
N PRO A 106 19.64 2.74 -24.33
CA PRO A 106 18.86 2.75 -25.57
C PRO A 106 18.73 1.38 -26.23
N SER A 107 19.77 0.52 -26.09
CA SER A 107 19.73 -0.85 -26.61
C SER A 107 18.66 -1.69 -25.94
N ASP A 108 18.55 -1.57 -24.61
CA ASP A 108 17.60 -2.35 -23.82
C ASP A 108 16.15 -1.86 -24.04
N MET A 109 15.96 -0.57 -24.23
CA MET A 109 14.66 -0.02 -24.64
C MET A 109 14.22 -0.50 -26.03
N THR A 110 15.18 -0.58 -26.98
CA THR A 110 14.91 -1.13 -28.32
C THR A 110 14.56 -2.63 -28.23
N TYR A 111 15.28 -3.37 -27.38
CA TYR A 111 14.99 -4.78 -27.12
C TYR A 111 13.60 -4.95 -26.52
N LEU A 112 13.23 -4.18 -25.49
CA LEU A 112 11.91 -4.25 -24.87
C LEU A 112 10.79 -3.93 -25.87
N ALA A 113 10.96 -2.87 -26.67
CA ALA A 113 9.96 -2.51 -27.68
C ALA A 113 9.76 -3.61 -28.73
N HIS A 114 10.83 -4.34 -29.09
CA HIS A 114 10.76 -5.49 -29.96
C HIS A 114 10.07 -6.68 -29.28
N ALA A 115 10.47 -7.01 -28.06
CA ALA A 115 9.87 -8.09 -27.26
C ALA A 115 8.36 -7.92 -27.08
N ILE A 116 7.88 -6.69 -26.79
CA ILE A 116 6.45 -6.38 -26.70
C ILE A 116 5.73 -6.64 -28.03
N LYS A 117 6.33 -6.25 -29.17
CA LYS A 117 5.72 -6.43 -30.48
C LYS A 117 5.67 -7.89 -30.94
N GLU A 118 6.58 -8.72 -30.46
CA GLU A 118 6.63 -10.15 -30.76
C GLU A 118 5.76 -11.00 -29.84
N ALA A 119 5.49 -10.52 -28.62
CA ALA A 119 4.67 -11.22 -27.66
C ALA A 119 3.21 -11.31 -28.11
N SER A 120 2.59 -12.43 -27.79
CA SER A 120 1.17 -12.66 -28.08
C SER A 120 0.26 -11.94 -27.06
N LEU A 121 0.70 -11.85 -25.82
CA LEU A 121 -0.01 -11.22 -24.72
C LEU A 121 0.97 -10.61 -23.72
N PRO A 122 1.63 -9.49 -24.07
CA PRO A 122 2.43 -8.75 -23.10
C PRO A 122 1.54 -8.04 -22.10
N VAL A 123 1.93 -8.03 -20.81
CA VAL A 123 1.18 -7.44 -19.71
C VAL A 123 2.10 -6.54 -18.89
N LEU A 124 1.62 -5.34 -18.53
CA LEU A 124 2.29 -4.48 -17.56
C LEU A 124 1.87 -4.87 -16.14
N LEU A 125 2.84 -5.13 -15.26
CA LEU A 125 2.65 -5.28 -13.83
C LEU A 125 3.21 -4.04 -13.13
N LEU A 126 2.33 -3.20 -12.59
CA LEU A 126 2.68 -1.91 -11.98
C LEU A 126 2.77 -2.03 -10.47
N GLY A 127 3.94 -1.76 -9.91
CA GLY A 127 4.19 -1.82 -8.47
C GLY A 127 4.31 -0.44 -7.81
N MET A 128 4.70 -0.45 -6.52
CA MET A 128 4.72 0.73 -5.66
C MET A 128 5.61 1.87 -6.17
N ARG A 129 6.76 1.57 -6.76
CA ARG A 129 7.67 2.60 -7.30
C ARG A 129 7.16 3.23 -8.59
N ALA A 130 6.23 2.57 -9.29
CA ALA A 130 5.53 3.16 -10.42
C ALA A 130 4.46 4.20 -10.01
N SER A 131 4.13 4.32 -8.71
CA SER A 131 3.08 5.22 -8.21
C SER A 131 3.55 6.65 -7.92
N SER A 132 4.78 7.05 -8.28
CA SER A 132 5.19 8.46 -8.26
C SER A 132 4.45 9.24 -9.34
N SER A 133 4.27 10.56 -9.15
CA SER A 133 3.45 11.39 -10.05
C SER A 133 4.02 11.47 -11.47
N ASP A 134 5.34 11.54 -11.60
CA ASP A 134 6.07 11.61 -12.85
C ASP A 134 6.04 10.28 -13.60
N VAL A 135 6.31 9.17 -12.93
CA VAL A 135 6.20 7.83 -13.53
C VAL A 135 4.76 7.52 -13.94
N THR A 136 3.78 7.84 -13.08
CA THR A 136 2.36 7.68 -13.41
C THR A 136 1.96 8.47 -14.66
N ALA A 137 2.46 9.68 -14.85
CA ALA A 137 2.17 10.48 -16.03
C ALA A 137 2.66 9.80 -17.32
N GLU A 138 3.86 9.23 -17.31
CA GLU A 138 4.43 8.52 -18.45
C GLU A 138 3.74 7.18 -18.73
N ILE A 139 3.33 6.44 -17.68
CA ILE A 139 2.51 5.24 -17.85
C ILE A 139 1.17 5.59 -18.52
N ARG A 140 0.51 6.65 -18.06
CA ARG A 140 -0.74 7.11 -18.65
C ARG A 140 -0.57 7.57 -20.11
N GLU A 141 0.57 8.22 -20.45
CA GLU A 141 0.89 8.54 -21.84
C GLU A 141 1.12 7.28 -22.68
N LEU A 142 1.88 6.30 -22.17
CA LEU A 142 2.08 5.01 -22.84
C LEU A 142 0.74 4.31 -23.15
N LEU A 143 -0.16 4.26 -22.18
CA LEU A 143 -1.47 3.63 -22.33
C LEU A 143 -2.41 4.44 -23.22
N SER A 144 -2.21 5.75 -23.37
CA SER A 144 -2.98 6.58 -24.29
C SER A 144 -2.71 6.28 -25.77
N VAL A 145 -1.57 5.65 -26.06
CA VAL A 145 -1.08 5.35 -27.42
C VAL A 145 -0.93 3.86 -27.70
N THR A 146 -1.28 2.99 -26.74
CA THR A 146 -1.17 1.53 -26.85
C THR A 146 -2.41 0.83 -26.27
N GLU A 147 -2.64 -0.43 -26.68
CA GLU A 147 -3.66 -1.32 -26.08
C GLU A 147 -3.02 -2.28 -25.04
N LEU A 148 -1.92 -1.91 -24.37
CA LEU A 148 -1.27 -2.80 -23.40
C LEU A 148 -2.18 -3.06 -22.19
N PRO A 149 -2.45 -4.33 -21.85
CA PRO A 149 -3.20 -4.66 -20.64
C PRO A 149 -2.33 -4.46 -19.39
N VAL A 150 -2.99 -4.05 -18.30
CA VAL A 150 -2.33 -3.65 -17.04
C VAL A 150 -2.93 -4.38 -15.85
N VAL A 151 -2.06 -4.82 -14.97
CA VAL A 151 -2.37 -5.27 -13.61
C VAL A 151 -1.62 -4.37 -12.63
N GLU A 152 -2.30 -3.82 -11.65
CA GLU A 152 -1.69 -3.08 -10.54
C GLU A 152 -1.44 -4.02 -9.35
N THR A 153 -0.37 -3.79 -8.59
CA THR A 153 -0.33 -4.27 -7.21
C THR A 153 -1.27 -3.44 -6.33
N PHE A 154 -1.50 -3.86 -5.08
CA PHE A 154 -2.30 -3.07 -4.15
C PHE A 154 -1.70 -1.68 -3.91
N GLN A 155 -0.36 -1.57 -3.87
CA GLN A 155 0.34 -0.30 -3.68
C GLN A 155 0.55 0.48 -4.98
N GLY A 156 0.33 -0.15 -6.13
CA GLY A 156 0.22 0.51 -7.44
C GLY A 156 -1.14 1.18 -7.68
N ALA A 157 -2.08 1.08 -6.72
CA ALA A 157 -3.43 1.61 -6.88
C ALA A 157 -3.45 3.09 -7.26
N GLY A 158 -4.22 3.42 -8.30
CA GLY A 158 -4.42 4.78 -8.79
C GLY A 158 -3.44 5.23 -9.87
N ILE A 159 -2.52 4.38 -10.32
CA ILE A 159 -1.72 4.65 -11.52
C ILE A 159 -2.64 4.76 -12.74
N ILE A 160 -3.62 3.86 -12.84
CA ILE A 160 -4.61 3.87 -13.91
C ILE A 160 -5.70 4.90 -13.61
N SER A 161 -5.90 5.85 -14.52
CA SER A 161 -6.97 6.85 -14.42
C SER A 161 -8.26 6.38 -15.10
N HIS A 162 -9.33 7.15 -14.94
CA HIS A 162 -10.61 6.92 -15.64
C HIS A 162 -10.44 6.75 -17.15
N ARG A 163 -9.43 7.40 -17.77
CA ARG A 163 -9.22 7.36 -19.23
C ARG A 163 -8.62 6.05 -19.70
N GLN A 164 -7.87 5.35 -18.87
CA GLN A 164 -7.19 4.11 -19.20
C GLN A 164 -7.88 2.87 -18.58
N ILE A 165 -9.14 3.01 -18.14
CA ILE A 165 -9.86 1.92 -17.46
C ILE A 165 -10.00 0.67 -18.34
N ASP A 166 -10.06 0.83 -19.66
CA ASP A 166 -10.13 -0.27 -20.61
C ASP A 166 -8.82 -1.12 -20.66
N ASN A 167 -7.70 -0.55 -20.21
CA ASN A 167 -6.43 -1.27 -20.08
C ASN A 167 -6.31 -2.03 -18.76
N PHE A 168 -7.19 -1.77 -17.78
CA PHE A 168 -7.07 -2.26 -16.40
C PHE A 168 -7.77 -3.60 -16.21
N PHE A 169 -7.03 -4.58 -15.65
CA PHE A 169 -7.51 -5.94 -15.39
C PHE A 169 -7.53 -6.34 -13.91
N GLY A 170 -7.52 -5.36 -13.03
CA GLY A 170 -7.60 -5.58 -11.57
C GLY A 170 -6.27 -5.42 -10.86
N ARG A 171 -6.31 -5.65 -9.55
CA ARG A 171 -5.15 -5.59 -8.66
C ARG A 171 -4.82 -6.96 -8.10
N VAL A 172 -3.53 -7.15 -7.82
CA VAL A 172 -2.97 -8.34 -7.19
C VAL A 172 -2.17 -7.93 -5.95
N GLY A 173 -2.12 -8.78 -4.92
CA GLY A 173 -1.39 -8.48 -3.69
C GLY A 173 -1.55 -9.55 -2.62
N LEU A 174 -2.78 -9.97 -2.32
CA LEU A 174 -3.05 -11.00 -1.34
C LEU A 174 -4.16 -11.93 -1.85
N PHE A 175 -3.96 -13.23 -1.70
CA PHE A 175 -4.74 -14.30 -2.31
C PHE A 175 -4.66 -14.28 -3.84
N ARG A 176 -5.17 -15.33 -4.45
CA ARG A 176 -5.18 -15.54 -5.91
C ARG A 176 -6.62 -15.46 -6.41
N ASN A 177 -6.90 -15.92 -7.63
CA ASN A 177 -8.23 -16.07 -8.24
C ASN A 177 -8.88 -14.80 -8.81
N GLN A 178 -8.12 -13.74 -9.01
CA GLN A 178 -8.63 -12.51 -9.61
C GLN A 178 -8.35 -12.48 -11.11
N PRO A 179 -9.06 -11.63 -11.89
CA PRO A 179 -8.74 -11.44 -13.30
C PRO A 179 -7.29 -11.05 -13.56
N GLY A 180 -6.66 -10.24 -12.69
CA GLY A 180 -5.24 -9.89 -12.77
C GLY A 180 -4.33 -11.09 -12.64
N ASP A 181 -4.60 -12.03 -11.73
CA ASP A 181 -3.85 -13.27 -11.59
C ASP A 181 -3.95 -14.13 -12.84
N MET A 182 -5.17 -14.28 -13.36
CA MET A 182 -5.43 -15.06 -14.57
C MET A 182 -4.68 -14.46 -15.78
N LEU A 183 -4.65 -13.13 -15.87
CA LEU A 183 -3.95 -12.42 -16.95
C LEU A 183 -2.45 -12.63 -16.85
N LEU A 184 -1.83 -12.45 -15.68
CA LEU A 184 -0.40 -12.66 -15.46
C LEU A 184 0.03 -14.10 -15.75
N GLN A 185 -0.74 -15.10 -15.28
CA GLN A 185 -0.48 -16.52 -15.52
C GLN A 185 -0.59 -16.93 -17.00
N HIS A 186 -1.41 -16.21 -17.77
CA HIS A 186 -1.64 -16.51 -19.19
C HIS A 186 -0.74 -15.70 -20.12
N SER A 187 -0.06 -14.68 -19.62
CA SER A 187 0.82 -13.83 -20.41
C SER A 187 2.09 -14.56 -20.84
N ASP A 188 2.59 -14.27 -22.03
CA ASP A 188 3.87 -14.76 -22.53
C ASP A 188 5.04 -13.78 -22.28
N LEU A 189 4.72 -12.54 -21.82
CA LEU A 189 5.70 -11.53 -21.44
C LEU A 189 5.10 -10.61 -20.34
N VAL A 190 5.73 -10.56 -19.17
CA VAL A 190 5.41 -9.62 -18.09
C VAL A 190 6.45 -8.52 -18.05
N ILE A 191 6.00 -7.27 -18.16
CA ILE A 191 6.83 -6.08 -17.98
C ILE A 191 6.52 -5.54 -16.57
N ALA A 192 7.43 -5.78 -15.62
CA ALA A 192 7.31 -5.32 -14.25
C ALA A 192 7.91 -3.91 -14.13
N ILE A 193 7.08 -2.92 -13.79
CA ILE A 193 7.49 -1.51 -13.66
C ILE A 193 7.38 -1.09 -12.21
N GLY A 194 8.52 -0.73 -11.60
CA GLY A 194 8.57 -0.31 -10.20
C GLY A 194 8.00 -1.34 -9.23
N TYR A 195 8.06 -2.61 -9.59
CA TYR A 195 7.49 -3.72 -8.84
C TYR A 195 8.47 -4.28 -7.81
N ASP A 196 7.98 -4.56 -6.62
CA ASP A 196 8.72 -5.20 -5.55
C ASP A 196 8.06 -6.54 -5.18
N PRO A 197 8.80 -7.66 -5.13
CA PRO A 197 8.24 -8.96 -4.74
C PRO A 197 7.52 -8.98 -3.39
N VAL A 198 7.84 -8.05 -2.48
CA VAL A 198 7.14 -7.90 -1.19
C VAL A 198 5.67 -7.54 -1.36
N GLU A 199 5.28 -6.93 -2.48
CA GLU A 199 3.90 -6.53 -2.76
C GLU A 199 3.02 -7.71 -3.15
N TYR A 200 3.55 -8.64 -3.92
CA TYR A 200 2.88 -9.86 -4.35
C TYR A 200 3.89 -10.90 -4.81
N GLU A 201 4.09 -11.95 -4.03
CA GLU A 201 5.10 -12.96 -4.30
C GLU A 201 5.00 -13.54 -5.71
N PRO A 202 6.11 -13.57 -6.49
CA PRO A 202 6.11 -14.10 -7.86
C PRO A 202 5.60 -15.53 -8.02
N ARG A 203 5.76 -16.38 -7.01
CA ARG A 203 5.22 -17.76 -7.02
C ARG A 203 3.70 -17.82 -7.17
N ASN A 204 2.98 -16.73 -6.88
CA ASN A 204 1.53 -16.68 -7.02
C ASN A 204 1.08 -16.55 -8.48
N TRP A 205 1.87 -15.86 -9.33
CA TRP A 205 1.54 -15.61 -10.71
C TRP A 205 2.48 -16.29 -11.72
N ASN A 206 3.68 -16.67 -11.31
CA ASN A 206 4.67 -17.38 -12.11
C ASN A 206 5.16 -18.66 -11.41
N ALA A 207 4.22 -19.50 -10.97
CA ALA A 207 4.48 -20.67 -10.13
C ALA A 207 5.42 -21.70 -10.80
N ASP A 208 5.41 -21.83 -12.12
CA ASP A 208 6.27 -22.74 -12.89
C ASP A 208 7.58 -22.09 -13.34
N GLY A 209 7.82 -20.81 -13.03
CA GLY A 209 9.04 -20.08 -13.34
C GLY A 209 9.29 -19.88 -14.85
N LYS A 210 8.26 -19.92 -15.70
CA LYS A 210 8.42 -19.89 -17.16
C LYS A 210 8.05 -18.56 -17.82
N ALA A 211 7.43 -17.63 -17.11
CA ALA A 211 7.08 -16.33 -17.68
C ALA A 211 8.37 -15.61 -18.11
N ARG A 212 8.38 -15.04 -19.31
CA ARG A 212 9.40 -14.07 -19.70
C ARG A 212 9.13 -12.78 -18.92
N ILE A 213 10.16 -12.26 -18.25
CA ILE A 213 10.05 -11.08 -17.39
C ILE A 213 11.06 -10.04 -17.84
N ILE A 214 10.61 -8.81 -18.05
CA ILE A 214 11.47 -7.64 -18.24
C ILE A 214 11.13 -6.64 -17.14
N VAL A 215 12.15 -6.08 -16.49
CA VAL A 215 12.00 -5.13 -15.39
C VAL A 215 12.35 -3.72 -15.88
N ILE A 216 11.54 -2.73 -15.49
CA ILE A 216 11.86 -1.30 -15.59
C ILE A 216 11.83 -0.75 -14.16
N ASP A 217 12.99 -0.36 -13.63
CA ASP A 217 13.09 0.09 -12.25
C ASP A 217 14.29 1.02 -12.03
N ASP A 218 14.33 1.70 -10.88
CA ASP A 218 15.47 2.47 -10.42
C ASP A 218 16.42 1.67 -9.53
N VAL A 219 16.02 0.45 -9.15
CA VAL A 219 16.84 -0.52 -8.39
C VAL A 219 16.86 -1.89 -9.07
N PRO A 220 17.95 -2.65 -8.95
CA PRO A 220 18.00 -4.02 -9.43
C PRO A 220 16.98 -4.91 -8.75
N ALA A 221 16.44 -5.88 -9.49
CA ALA A 221 15.46 -6.83 -9.00
C ALA A 221 16.06 -7.79 -7.94
N GLU A 222 15.26 -8.14 -6.93
CA GLU A 222 15.53 -9.29 -6.08
C GLU A 222 15.18 -10.58 -6.84
N ILE A 223 16.18 -11.45 -7.03
CA ILE A 223 16.04 -12.66 -7.85
C ILE A 223 15.62 -13.84 -6.98
N ASP A 224 14.59 -14.56 -7.41
CA ASP A 224 14.21 -15.85 -6.85
C ASP A 224 13.90 -16.89 -7.96
N HIS A 225 13.45 -18.09 -7.59
CA HIS A 225 13.14 -19.15 -8.55
C HIS A 225 11.98 -18.81 -9.49
N ASN A 226 11.08 -17.92 -9.08
CA ASN A 226 9.88 -17.51 -9.81
C ASN A 226 10.01 -16.10 -10.41
N PHE A 227 11.11 -15.38 -10.10
CA PHE A 227 11.37 -14.03 -10.60
C PHE A 227 12.80 -13.92 -11.10
N GLN A 228 12.99 -14.25 -12.37
CA GLN A 228 14.27 -14.21 -13.06
C GLN A 228 14.13 -13.37 -14.33
N PRO A 229 14.33 -12.05 -14.24
CA PRO A 229 14.24 -11.18 -15.41
C PRO A 229 15.24 -11.58 -16.49
N GLU A 230 14.78 -11.65 -17.74
CA GLU A 230 15.68 -11.83 -18.90
C GLU A 230 16.48 -10.55 -19.21
N THR A 231 15.94 -9.40 -18.82
CA THR A 231 16.55 -8.07 -18.97
C THR A 231 16.00 -7.14 -17.91
N GLU A 232 16.87 -6.28 -17.38
CA GLU A 232 16.53 -5.21 -16.43
C GLU A 232 16.92 -3.87 -17.03
N LEU A 233 15.93 -2.98 -17.20
CA LEU A 233 16.12 -1.59 -17.63
C LEU A 233 16.24 -0.72 -16.37
N ILE A 234 17.46 -0.64 -15.83
CA ILE A 234 17.74 0.10 -14.60
C ILE A 234 18.10 1.54 -14.94
N GLY A 235 17.31 2.47 -14.36
CA GLY A 235 17.44 3.91 -14.56
C GLY A 235 16.27 4.67 -13.98
N ASP A 236 16.19 5.95 -14.28
CA ASP A 236 15.00 6.76 -13.97
C ASP A 236 13.82 6.21 -14.77
N ILE A 237 12.80 5.73 -14.05
CA ILE A 237 11.65 5.05 -14.67
C ILE A 237 10.90 5.99 -15.59
N SER A 238 10.66 7.26 -15.18
CA SER A 238 9.89 8.22 -15.98
C SER A 238 10.61 8.56 -17.28
N GLN A 239 11.93 8.85 -17.23
CA GLN A 239 12.73 9.12 -18.43
C GLN A 239 12.85 7.90 -19.35
N THR A 240 12.91 6.69 -18.79
CA THR A 240 12.92 5.43 -19.56
C THR A 240 11.59 5.25 -20.30
N LEU A 241 10.46 5.50 -19.65
CA LEU A 241 9.14 5.42 -20.26
C LEU A 241 8.91 6.49 -21.33
N ASP A 242 9.35 7.75 -21.11
CA ASP A 242 9.26 8.83 -22.11
C ASP A 242 9.93 8.43 -23.44
N ILE A 243 11.09 7.75 -23.37
CA ILE A 243 11.78 7.23 -24.57
C ILE A 243 11.06 6.01 -25.16
N LEU A 244 10.41 5.19 -24.33
CA LEU A 244 9.70 3.98 -24.80
C LEU A 244 8.38 4.31 -25.51
N VAL A 245 7.64 5.33 -25.06
CA VAL A 245 6.33 5.74 -25.61
C VAL A 245 6.33 5.86 -27.13
N PRO A 246 7.23 6.64 -27.78
CA PRO A 246 7.24 6.76 -29.23
C PRO A 246 7.58 5.44 -29.96
N LEU A 247 8.33 4.52 -29.33
CA LEU A 247 8.70 3.21 -29.92
C LEU A 247 7.50 2.25 -29.99
N LEU A 248 6.50 2.46 -29.12
CA LEU A 248 5.31 1.61 -29.01
C LEU A 248 4.03 2.25 -29.54
N ARG A 249 4.09 3.49 -30.00
CA ARG A 249 2.92 4.21 -30.50
C ARG A 249 2.15 3.40 -31.54
N GLY A 250 0.85 3.22 -31.29
CA GLY A 250 -0.07 2.46 -32.14
C GLY A 250 0.03 0.93 -31.96
N TYR A 251 0.72 0.48 -30.91
CA TYR A 251 0.73 -0.94 -30.56
C TYR A 251 -0.70 -1.43 -30.25
N GLN A 252 -1.05 -2.58 -30.82
CA GLN A 252 -2.30 -3.28 -30.57
C GLN A 252 -2.03 -4.71 -30.14
N VAL A 253 -2.83 -5.18 -29.20
CA VAL A 253 -2.78 -6.58 -28.74
C VAL A 253 -3.09 -7.51 -29.90
N ALA A 254 -2.40 -8.65 -29.94
CA ALA A 254 -2.63 -9.68 -30.95
C ALA A 254 -4.11 -10.08 -31.03
N PRO A 255 -4.71 -10.20 -32.24
CA PRO A 255 -6.14 -10.51 -32.39
C PRO A 255 -6.58 -11.77 -31.64
N GLY A 256 -5.70 -12.77 -31.52
CA GLY A 256 -5.97 -14.00 -30.77
C GLY A 256 -6.20 -13.83 -29.28
N SER A 257 -5.69 -12.75 -28.68
CA SER A 257 -5.81 -12.47 -27.26
C SER A 257 -7.01 -11.58 -26.90
N LYS A 258 -7.60 -10.88 -27.88
CA LYS A 258 -8.68 -9.90 -27.61
C LYS A 258 -9.88 -10.51 -26.91
N ARG A 259 -10.37 -11.67 -27.36
CA ARG A 259 -11.51 -12.34 -26.74
C ARG A 259 -11.23 -12.73 -25.28
N TYR A 260 -10.02 -13.20 -24.97
CA TYR A 260 -9.63 -13.54 -23.62
C TYR A 260 -9.63 -12.32 -22.71
N LEU A 261 -9.14 -11.18 -23.20
CA LEU A 261 -9.16 -9.91 -22.47
C LEU A 261 -10.59 -9.42 -22.23
N GLU A 262 -11.47 -9.50 -23.23
CA GLU A 262 -12.90 -9.16 -23.09
C GLU A 262 -13.58 -10.03 -22.01
N ASP A 263 -13.32 -11.35 -22.01
CA ASP A 263 -13.85 -12.27 -21.00
C ASP A 263 -13.33 -11.94 -19.58
N LEU A 264 -12.06 -11.52 -19.43
CA LEU A 264 -11.50 -11.09 -18.14
C LEU A 264 -12.08 -9.76 -17.66
N GLN A 265 -12.29 -8.78 -18.57
CA GLN A 265 -12.93 -7.52 -18.21
C GLN A 265 -14.37 -7.72 -17.75
N ALA A 266 -15.12 -8.59 -18.43
CA ALA A 266 -16.47 -8.94 -18.01
C ALA A 266 -16.48 -9.56 -16.61
N LYS A 267 -15.55 -10.48 -16.31
CA LYS A 267 -15.39 -11.05 -14.96
C LYS A 267 -15.05 -10.01 -13.91
N LEU A 268 -14.18 -9.05 -14.25
CA LEU A 268 -13.81 -7.98 -13.32
C LEU A 268 -15.03 -7.10 -12.99
N GLN A 269 -15.81 -6.74 -14.01
CA GLN A 269 -17.04 -5.94 -13.83
C GLN A 269 -18.11 -6.71 -13.03
N ASP A 270 -18.33 -7.98 -13.34
CA ASP A 270 -19.29 -8.82 -12.63
C ASP A 270 -18.93 -9.00 -11.16
N SER A 271 -17.62 -9.09 -10.83
CA SER A 271 -17.14 -9.25 -9.45
C SER A 271 -17.35 -8.01 -8.58
N ASP A 272 -17.56 -6.83 -9.16
CA ASP A 272 -17.79 -5.58 -8.44
C ASP A 272 -19.28 -5.31 -8.14
N VAL A 273 -20.19 -6.18 -8.59
CA VAL A 273 -21.64 -5.99 -8.41
C VAL A 273 -22.06 -6.43 -7.00
N PRO A 274 -22.52 -5.51 -6.12
CA PRO A 274 -22.96 -5.88 -4.80
C PRO A 274 -24.32 -6.61 -4.83
N PRO A 275 -24.57 -7.52 -3.88
CA PRO A 275 -25.90 -8.08 -3.70
C PRO A 275 -26.92 -6.99 -3.30
N ALA A 276 -28.20 -7.19 -3.63
CA ALA A 276 -29.25 -6.23 -3.33
C ALA A 276 -29.36 -5.99 -1.81
N ILE A 277 -29.31 -4.73 -1.37
CA ILE A 277 -29.39 -4.37 0.07
C ILE A 277 -30.68 -4.88 0.73
N ALA A 278 -31.80 -4.94 0.00
CA ALA A 278 -33.08 -5.43 0.53
C ALA A 278 -33.05 -6.89 1.00
N ASP A 279 -32.11 -7.69 0.45
CA ASP A 279 -31.97 -9.10 0.78
C ASP A 279 -30.99 -9.37 1.92
N GLN A 280 -30.31 -8.33 2.41
CA GLN A 280 -29.26 -8.42 3.44
C GLN A 280 -29.86 -8.22 4.86
N LYS A 281 -29.48 -9.10 5.78
CA LYS A 281 -29.72 -8.91 7.21
C LYS A 281 -28.63 -8.11 7.89
N VAL A 282 -27.39 -8.36 7.47
CA VAL A 282 -26.15 -7.66 7.82
C VAL A 282 -25.48 -7.28 6.50
N LEU A 283 -24.71 -6.20 6.47
CA LEU A 283 -24.13 -5.68 5.24
C LEU A 283 -23.05 -6.61 4.67
N HIS A 284 -23.17 -6.93 3.39
CA HIS A 284 -22.12 -7.59 2.63
C HIS A 284 -20.97 -6.60 2.33
N PRO A 285 -19.70 -7.03 2.35
CA PRO A 285 -18.54 -6.18 2.06
C PRO A 285 -18.66 -5.34 0.79
N LEU A 286 -19.08 -5.91 -0.34
CA LEU A 286 -19.26 -5.19 -1.61
C LEU A 286 -20.28 -4.06 -1.52
N SER A 287 -21.31 -4.18 -0.68
CA SER A 287 -22.29 -3.11 -0.49
C SER A 287 -21.68 -1.90 0.19
N ILE A 288 -20.75 -2.13 1.12
CA ILE A 288 -20.00 -1.06 1.81
C ILE A 288 -19.01 -0.43 0.84
N VAL A 289 -18.27 -1.24 0.08
CA VAL A 289 -17.34 -0.75 -0.95
C VAL A 289 -18.05 0.13 -1.97
N ALA A 290 -19.19 -0.33 -2.52
CA ALA A 290 -19.96 0.43 -3.51
C ALA A 290 -20.47 1.75 -2.93
N ALA A 291 -21.00 1.76 -1.70
CA ALA A 291 -21.47 2.97 -1.03
C ALA A 291 -20.34 3.97 -0.75
N LEU A 292 -19.12 3.50 -0.47
CA LEU A 292 -17.92 4.35 -0.35
C LEU A 292 -17.48 4.89 -1.70
N GLN A 293 -17.49 4.06 -2.76
CA GLN A 293 -17.10 4.46 -4.11
C GLN A 293 -17.96 5.62 -4.64
N GLU A 294 -19.25 5.69 -4.26
CA GLU A 294 -20.13 6.78 -4.64
C GLU A 294 -19.80 8.12 -3.97
N ARG A 295 -19.09 8.10 -2.84
CA ARG A 295 -18.86 9.28 -1.97
C ARG A 295 -17.43 9.77 -1.95
N VAL A 296 -16.50 8.87 -2.19
CA VAL A 296 -15.07 9.19 -2.22
C VAL A 296 -14.74 9.80 -3.58
N THR A 297 -14.19 11.00 -3.58
CA THR A 297 -13.71 11.67 -4.78
C THR A 297 -12.22 11.35 -5.02
N ASP A 298 -11.74 11.57 -6.24
CA ASP A 298 -10.32 11.32 -6.60
C ASP A 298 -9.33 12.14 -5.76
N GLU A 299 -9.78 13.25 -5.16
CA GLU A 299 -8.95 14.10 -4.31
C GLU A 299 -8.83 13.60 -2.86
N MET A 300 -9.67 12.66 -2.44
CA MET A 300 -9.67 12.10 -1.10
C MET A 300 -8.64 10.98 -0.99
N THR A 301 -7.95 10.92 0.15
CA THR A 301 -7.09 9.77 0.48
C THR A 301 -7.90 8.74 1.25
N VAL A 302 -7.80 7.50 0.85
CA VAL A 302 -8.38 6.34 1.52
C VAL A 302 -7.25 5.50 2.11
N ALA A 303 -7.19 5.36 3.42
CA ALA A 303 -6.25 4.52 4.14
C ALA A 303 -6.94 3.26 4.62
N VAL A 304 -6.41 2.09 4.30
CA VAL A 304 -7.03 0.81 4.63
C VAL A 304 -6.13 0.02 5.56
N ASP A 305 -6.69 -0.40 6.69
CA ASP A 305 -6.03 -1.27 7.66
C ASP A 305 -6.00 -2.72 7.18
N VAL A 306 -5.29 -3.57 7.89
CA VAL A 306 -5.16 -5.01 7.57
C VAL A 306 -6.26 -5.82 8.24
N GLY A 307 -6.87 -6.74 7.50
CA GLY A 307 -7.98 -7.58 7.90
C GLY A 307 -8.81 -8.04 6.70
N SER A 308 -9.92 -8.68 6.90
CA SER A 308 -10.80 -9.12 5.79
C SER A 308 -11.27 -7.96 4.91
N HIS A 309 -11.60 -6.81 5.51
CA HIS A 309 -11.94 -5.58 4.80
C HIS A 309 -10.84 -5.11 3.84
N TYR A 310 -9.56 -5.35 4.15
CA TYR A 310 -8.42 -5.02 3.32
C TYR A 310 -8.52 -5.67 1.94
N ILE A 311 -8.85 -6.96 1.88
CA ILE A 311 -8.95 -7.71 0.63
C ILE A 311 -10.11 -7.19 -0.22
N TRP A 312 -11.27 -6.95 0.40
CA TRP A 312 -12.45 -6.41 -0.27
C TRP A 312 -12.18 -5.01 -0.83
N MET A 313 -11.56 -4.14 -0.05
CA MET A 313 -11.19 -2.79 -0.50
C MET A 313 -10.13 -2.84 -1.60
N ALA A 314 -9.08 -3.65 -1.47
CA ALA A 314 -8.02 -3.73 -2.45
C ALA A 314 -8.50 -4.26 -3.82
N ARG A 315 -9.43 -5.21 -3.81
CA ARG A 315 -9.96 -5.81 -5.03
C ARG A 315 -11.00 -4.96 -5.74
N HIS A 316 -11.90 -4.34 -4.97
CA HIS A 316 -13.16 -3.80 -5.50
C HIS A 316 -13.27 -2.27 -5.42
N PHE A 317 -12.54 -1.60 -4.51
CA PHE A 317 -12.53 -0.15 -4.46
C PHE A 317 -11.61 0.43 -5.53
N ARG A 318 -12.14 1.30 -6.40
CA ARG A 318 -11.37 1.95 -7.47
C ARG A 318 -10.77 3.26 -6.98
N SER A 319 -9.48 3.46 -7.23
CA SER A 319 -8.76 4.71 -7.05
C SER A 319 -8.16 5.11 -8.40
N TYR A 320 -8.18 6.40 -8.70
CA TYR A 320 -7.77 6.94 -10.00
C TYR A 320 -6.66 7.98 -9.88
N GLU A 321 -6.18 8.22 -8.67
CA GLU A 321 -4.99 9.04 -8.41
C GLU A 321 -3.97 8.26 -7.60
N PRO A 322 -2.67 8.34 -7.99
CA PRO A 322 -1.62 7.58 -7.31
C PRO A 322 -1.47 8.03 -5.86
N ARG A 323 -1.19 7.09 -4.98
CA ARG A 323 -1.01 7.32 -3.53
C ARG A 323 -2.23 7.95 -2.85
N HIS A 324 -3.43 7.74 -3.40
CA HIS A 324 -4.71 8.09 -2.75
C HIS A 324 -5.44 6.89 -2.16
N LEU A 325 -5.04 5.67 -2.48
CA LEU A 325 -5.48 4.44 -1.82
C LEU A 325 -4.26 3.74 -1.22
N LEU A 326 -4.20 3.69 0.11
CA LEU A 326 -3.02 3.27 0.87
C LEU A 326 -3.26 1.93 1.57
N PHE A 327 -2.32 1.01 1.39
CA PHE A 327 -2.30 -0.31 2.00
C PHE A 327 -0.96 -0.61 2.64
N SER A 328 -0.92 -1.19 3.84
CA SER A 328 0.29 -1.78 4.41
C SER A 328 0.42 -3.23 3.94
N ASN A 329 1.13 -3.46 2.84
CA ASN A 329 1.23 -4.79 2.24
C ASN A 329 2.46 -5.57 2.73
N GLY A 330 3.62 -4.93 2.84
CA GLY A 330 4.87 -5.61 3.15
C GLY A 330 4.91 -6.23 4.54
N MET A 331 4.49 -5.48 5.56
CA MET A 331 4.48 -5.96 6.96
C MET A 331 3.08 -6.24 7.49
N GLN A 332 2.05 -5.90 6.74
CA GLN A 332 0.64 -6.08 7.12
C GLN A 332 0.35 -5.58 8.54
N THR A 333 0.79 -4.35 8.82
CA THR A 333 0.73 -3.75 10.16
C THR A 333 -0.69 -3.34 10.49
N LEU A 334 -1.23 -3.85 11.60
CA LEU A 334 -2.55 -3.48 12.14
C LEU A 334 -2.50 -2.09 12.78
N GLY A 335 -3.60 -1.34 12.68
CA GLY A 335 -3.76 -0.03 13.29
C GLY A 335 -3.16 1.13 12.51
N VAL A 336 -2.81 0.96 11.23
CA VAL A 336 -2.20 2.02 10.41
C VAL A 336 -3.21 2.99 9.80
N ALA A 337 -4.45 2.57 9.58
CA ALA A 337 -5.41 3.34 8.78
C ALA A 337 -5.76 4.70 9.40
N LEU A 338 -6.06 4.76 10.71
CA LEU A 338 -6.39 6.02 11.38
C LEU A 338 -5.20 7.00 11.41
N PRO A 339 -3.97 6.60 11.82
CA PRO A 339 -2.78 7.45 11.73
C PRO A 339 -2.50 7.97 10.32
N TRP A 340 -2.65 7.13 9.29
CA TRP A 340 -2.44 7.54 7.91
C TRP A 340 -3.49 8.54 7.42
N ALA A 341 -4.76 8.35 7.80
CA ALA A 341 -5.81 9.33 7.49
C ALA A 341 -5.55 10.69 8.17
N ILE A 342 -5.09 10.69 9.42
CA ILE A 342 -4.66 11.92 10.11
C ILE A 342 -3.52 12.59 9.32
N ALA A 343 -2.48 11.83 8.97
CA ALA A 343 -1.38 12.33 8.17
C ALA A 343 -1.86 12.87 6.80
N ALA A 344 -2.80 12.19 6.15
CA ALA A 344 -3.36 12.63 4.87
C ALA A 344 -4.02 14.01 4.97
N THR A 345 -4.73 14.32 6.06
CA THR A 345 -5.32 15.65 6.27
C THR A 345 -4.27 16.75 6.44
N LEU A 346 -3.07 16.41 6.94
CA LEU A 346 -1.96 17.35 7.10
C LEU A 346 -1.21 17.61 5.79
N VAL A 347 -0.98 16.56 4.97
CA VAL A 347 -0.24 16.69 3.71
C VAL A 347 -1.12 17.15 2.55
N ARG A 348 -2.44 16.98 2.66
CA ARG A 348 -3.46 17.43 1.69
C ARG A 348 -4.49 18.35 2.38
N PRO A 349 -4.09 19.55 2.82
CA PRO A 349 -4.96 20.42 3.61
C PRO A 349 -6.24 20.81 2.83
N GLY A 350 -7.37 20.80 3.53
CA GLY A 350 -8.67 21.09 2.94
C GLY A 350 -9.30 19.93 2.16
N LYS A 351 -8.67 18.76 2.13
CA LYS A 351 -9.27 17.53 1.58
C LYS A 351 -9.65 16.60 2.73
N LYS A 352 -10.88 16.06 2.66
CA LYS A 352 -11.34 15.04 3.60
C LYS A 352 -10.58 13.73 3.36
N ALA A 353 -10.15 13.07 4.42
CA ALA A 353 -9.58 11.73 4.36
C ALA A 353 -10.60 10.67 4.77
N VAL A 354 -10.45 9.47 4.27
CA VAL A 354 -11.23 8.30 4.67
C VAL A 354 -10.28 7.23 5.18
N SER A 355 -10.65 6.55 6.24
CA SER A 355 -9.93 5.35 6.69
C SER A 355 -10.89 4.21 6.98
N VAL A 356 -10.45 3.00 6.70
CA VAL A 356 -11.23 1.77 6.88
C VAL A 356 -10.42 0.79 7.72
N SER A 357 -11.01 0.29 8.80
CA SER A 357 -10.41 -0.77 9.62
C SER A 357 -11.44 -1.80 10.01
N GLY A 358 -10.99 -3.00 10.40
CA GLY A 358 -11.81 -3.89 11.23
C GLY A 358 -11.87 -3.37 12.66
N ASP A 359 -12.80 -3.89 13.45
CA ASP A 359 -12.92 -3.58 14.88
C ASP A 359 -11.62 -3.91 15.65
N GLY A 360 -10.99 -5.05 15.36
CA GLY A 360 -9.72 -5.43 15.94
C GLY A 360 -8.57 -4.50 15.54
N GLY A 361 -8.45 -4.16 14.25
CA GLY A 361 -7.43 -3.22 13.75
C GLY A 361 -7.55 -1.84 14.35
N PHE A 362 -8.78 -1.31 14.47
CA PHE A 362 -9.04 -0.04 15.12
C PHE A 362 -8.52 0.02 16.57
N LEU A 363 -8.70 -1.05 17.32
CA LEU A 363 -8.27 -1.10 18.73
C LEU A 363 -6.75 -1.02 18.93
N PHE A 364 -5.93 -1.20 17.88
CA PHE A 364 -4.48 -1.00 17.96
C PHE A 364 -4.07 0.47 17.98
N SER A 365 -4.87 1.36 17.39
CA SER A 365 -4.55 2.80 17.28
C SER A 365 -5.74 3.72 17.57
N GLY A 366 -6.83 3.20 18.11
CA GLY A 366 -8.04 3.98 18.40
C GLY A 366 -7.81 5.20 19.28
N GLN A 367 -6.79 5.18 20.16
CA GLN A 367 -6.38 6.32 20.99
C GLN A 367 -5.89 7.53 20.16
N GLU A 368 -5.47 7.33 18.90
CA GLU A 368 -5.10 8.41 17.98
C GLU A 368 -6.30 9.29 17.59
N LEU A 369 -7.50 8.88 17.99
CA LEU A 369 -8.68 9.75 17.88
C LEU A 369 -8.52 11.04 18.69
N GLU A 370 -7.75 11.01 19.79
CA GLU A 370 -7.33 12.24 20.50
C GLU A 370 -6.56 13.17 19.57
N THR A 371 -5.55 12.64 18.88
CA THR A 371 -4.75 13.39 17.91
C THR A 371 -5.63 13.96 16.79
N ALA A 372 -6.54 13.17 16.25
CA ALA A 372 -7.47 13.60 15.20
C ALA A 372 -8.37 14.77 15.66
N VAL A 373 -8.92 14.68 16.87
CA VAL A 373 -9.78 15.72 17.45
C VAL A 373 -8.99 17.00 17.71
N ARG A 374 -7.83 16.89 18.35
CA ARG A 374 -6.96 18.03 18.67
C ARG A 374 -6.45 18.77 17.43
N LEU A 375 -6.20 18.06 16.35
CA LEU A 375 -5.77 18.62 15.06
C LEU A 375 -6.95 19.06 14.17
N HIS A 376 -8.19 18.86 14.62
CA HIS A 376 -9.40 19.09 13.81
C HIS A 376 -9.32 18.40 12.45
N ALA A 377 -8.77 17.17 12.42
CA ALA A 377 -8.59 16.39 11.21
C ALA A 377 -9.94 16.10 10.55
N ASP A 378 -10.14 16.56 9.31
CA ASP A 378 -11.38 16.33 8.57
C ASP A 378 -11.35 14.94 7.93
N LEU A 379 -11.77 13.93 8.69
CA LEU A 379 -11.74 12.53 8.28
C LEU A 379 -12.99 11.75 8.68
N VAL A 380 -13.30 10.70 7.91
CA VAL A 380 -14.27 9.67 8.22
C VAL A 380 -13.54 8.34 8.42
N HIS A 381 -13.56 7.81 9.63
CA HIS A 381 -13.03 6.48 9.95
C HIS A 381 -14.16 5.48 10.03
N ILE A 382 -14.09 4.43 9.22
CA ILE A 382 -15.12 3.41 9.07
C ILE A 382 -14.63 2.11 9.69
N ILE A 383 -15.37 1.59 10.66
CA ILE A 383 -15.11 0.31 11.31
C ILE A 383 -16.04 -0.74 10.72
N TRP A 384 -15.47 -1.77 10.10
CA TRP A 384 -16.18 -2.99 9.70
C TRP A 384 -16.16 -3.93 10.89
N ASN A 385 -17.32 -4.05 11.53
CA ASN A 385 -17.46 -4.69 12.84
C ASN A 385 -18.16 -6.04 12.71
N ASP A 386 -17.43 -7.11 12.95
CA ASP A 386 -17.97 -8.49 13.05
C ASP A 386 -17.69 -9.13 14.42
N GLY A 387 -16.98 -8.44 15.32
CA GLY A 387 -16.61 -8.92 16.65
C GLY A 387 -15.43 -9.88 16.69
N HIS A 388 -14.63 -9.94 15.60
CA HIS A 388 -13.55 -10.93 15.48
C HIS A 388 -12.30 -10.35 14.79
N TYR A 389 -11.14 -11.02 14.98
CA TYR A 389 -10.04 -11.00 14.02
C TYR A 389 -10.39 -11.90 12.84
N ASP A 390 -11.32 -11.48 11.98
CA ASP A 390 -11.96 -12.35 10.99
C ASP A 390 -10.97 -12.96 10.00
N MET A 391 -9.97 -12.19 9.52
CA MET A 391 -8.96 -12.75 8.61
C MET A 391 -8.20 -13.94 9.24
N VAL A 392 -7.94 -13.91 10.52
CA VAL A 392 -7.33 -15.03 11.25
C VAL A 392 -8.35 -16.14 11.45
N LYS A 393 -9.59 -15.77 11.84
CA LYS A 393 -10.68 -16.71 12.10
C LYS A 393 -10.97 -17.61 10.91
N PHE A 394 -11.25 -17.05 9.74
CA PHE A 394 -11.60 -17.88 8.57
C PHE A 394 -10.43 -18.74 8.09
N GLN A 395 -9.19 -18.27 8.21
CA GLN A 395 -8.00 -19.06 7.89
C GLN A 395 -7.82 -20.24 8.87
N GLU A 396 -8.01 -20.00 10.18
CA GLU A 396 -8.01 -21.09 11.18
C GLU A 396 -9.12 -22.10 10.92
N GLU A 397 -10.33 -21.64 10.58
CA GLU A 397 -11.46 -22.50 10.21
C GLU A 397 -11.15 -23.35 8.97
N MET A 398 -10.55 -22.74 7.93
CA MET A 398 -10.11 -23.47 6.73
C MET A 398 -9.04 -24.54 7.05
N LYS A 399 -8.07 -24.21 7.91
CA LYS A 399 -6.92 -25.06 8.21
C LYS A 399 -7.23 -26.12 9.27
N TYR A 400 -7.95 -25.76 10.32
CA TYR A 400 -8.13 -26.57 11.52
C TYR A 400 -9.59 -26.99 11.76
N GLY A 401 -10.54 -26.51 10.94
CA GLY A 401 -11.98 -26.71 11.12
C GLY A 401 -12.58 -26.02 12.36
N ARG A 402 -11.81 -25.10 12.97
CA ARG A 402 -12.23 -24.29 14.12
C ARG A 402 -11.32 -23.09 14.28
N ALA A 403 -11.83 -22.04 14.89
CA ALA A 403 -11.04 -20.88 15.30
C ALA A 403 -10.85 -20.82 16.83
N ALA A 404 -9.85 -20.08 17.33
CA ALA A 404 -9.58 -19.89 18.75
C ALA A 404 -8.82 -18.58 19.01
N GLY A 405 -9.24 -17.82 20.06
CA GLY A 405 -8.55 -16.60 20.49
C GLY A 405 -8.77 -15.38 19.57
N VAL A 406 -9.79 -15.42 18.74
CA VAL A 406 -10.11 -14.40 17.72
C VAL A 406 -11.34 -13.55 18.04
N ASP A 407 -12.06 -13.89 19.10
CA ASP A 407 -13.30 -13.23 19.50
C ASP A 407 -13.02 -11.99 20.37
N PHE A 408 -13.81 -10.94 20.21
CA PHE A 408 -13.78 -9.74 21.06
C PHE A 408 -14.98 -9.66 21.99
N GLY A 409 -14.82 -8.92 23.10
CA GLY A 409 -15.93 -8.41 23.86
C GLY A 409 -16.64 -7.25 23.10
N PRO A 410 -17.91 -6.98 23.39
CA PRO A 410 -18.64 -5.92 22.72
C PRO A 410 -18.05 -4.54 23.05
N VAL A 411 -17.71 -3.78 22.01
CA VAL A 411 -17.23 -2.39 22.11
C VAL A 411 -18.30 -1.46 21.51
N ASP A 412 -18.68 -0.44 22.25
CA ASP A 412 -19.58 0.61 21.73
C ASP A 412 -18.73 1.71 21.09
N PHE A 413 -18.45 1.58 19.79
CA PHE A 413 -17.60 2.52 19.04
C PHE A 413 -18.21 3.93 18.93
N VAL A 414 -19.53 4.06 19.00
CA VAL A 414 -20.18 5.38 19.03
C VAL A 414 -19.82 6.12 20.32
N LYS A 415 -20.00 5.48 21.48
CA LYS A 415 -19.59 6.07 22.76
C LYS A 415 -18.09 6.27 22.86
N TYR A 416 -17.30 5.39 22.25
CA TYR A 416 -15.85 5.54 22.16
C TYR A 416 -15.49 6.85 21.45
N ALA A 417 -16.08 7.12 20.29
CA ALA A 417 -15.88 8.36 19.55
C ALA A 417 -16.28 9.59 20.38
N GLU A 418 -17.46 9.55 20.99
CA GLU A 418 -17.99 10.64 21.81
C GLU A 418 -17.10 10.94 23.04
N ALA A 419 -16.49 9.91 23.64
CA ALA A 419 -15.58 10.08 24.76
C ALA A 419 -14.31 10.88 24.40
N PHE A 420 -13.89 10.88 23.15
CA PHE A 420 -12.80 11.71 22.63
C PHE A 420 -13.26 13.06 22.07
N GLY A 421 -14.57 13.31 21.98
CA GLY A 421 -15.13 14.52 21.38
C GLY A 421 -15.28 14.44 19.85
N ALA A 422 -15.16 13.25 19.27
CA ALA A 422 -15.47 12.98 17.87
C ALA A 422 -16.97 12.66 17.69
N LYS A 423 -17.45 12.74 16.46
CA LYS A 423 -18.81 12.28 16.12
C LYS A 423 -18.80 10.75 15.95
N GLY A 424 -19.69 10.06 16.65
CA GLY A 424 -19.95 8.63 16.47
C GLY A 424 -21.25 8.38 15.72
N LEU A 425 -21.24 7.48 14.74
CA LEU A 425 -22.42 7.03 13.98
C LEU A 425 -22.42 5.50 13.91
N ARG A 426 -23.60 4.90 13.73
CA ARG A 426 -23.76 3.45 13.56
C ARG A 426 -24.81 3.15 12.49
N VAL A 427 -24.53 2.17 11.65
CA VAL A 427 -25.51 1.58 10.74
C VAL A 427 -26.23 0.45 11.50
N ASN A 428 -27.51 0.64 11.84
CA ASN A 428 -28.28 -0.36 12.56
C ASN A 428 -29.02 -1.32 11.64
N LYS A 429 -29.26 -0.92 10.39
CA LYS A 429 -29.90 -1.73 9.35
C LYS A 429 -29.21 -1.47 8.01
N PRO A 430 -29.09 -2.48 7.13
CA PRO A 430 -28.49 -2.30 5.81
C PRO A 430 -29.06 -1.14 4.99
N SER A 431 -30.37 -0.88 5.08
CA SER A 431 -31.04 0.22 4.37
C SER A 431 -30.63 1.62 4.83
N GLU A 432 -29.99 1.77 5.99
CA GLU A 432 -29.51 3.04 6.53
C GLU A 432 -28.12 3.42 6.07
N LEU A 433 -27.38 2.50 5.40
CA LEU A 433 -25.98 2.69 5.02
C LEU A 433 -25.74 4.02 4.30
N GLY A 434 -26.51 4.29 3.23
CA GLY A 434 -26.38 5.51 2.44
C GLY A 434 -26.59 6.77 3.29
N GLN A 435 -27.66 6.82 4.08
CA GLN A 435 -27.97 7.96 4.92
C GLN A 435 -26.89 8.22 5.98
N VAL A 436 -26.39 7.18 6.64
CA VAL A 436 -25.35 7.30 7.68
C VAL A 436 -24.04 7.79 7.07
N LEU A 437 -23.64 7.26 5.90
CA LEU A 437 -22.46 7.73 5.21
C LEU A 437 -22.62 9.19 4.72
N ASP A 438 -23.79 9.58 4.20
CA ASP A 438 -24.05 10.97 3.81
C ASP A 438 -23.89 11.93 5.00
N GLU A 439 -24.41 11.56 6.18
CA GLU A 439 -24.20 12.33 7.42
C GLU A 439 -22.71 12.39 7.79
N ALA A 440 -21.99 11.27 7.71
CA ALA A 440 -20.57 11.21 8.05
C ALA A 440 -19.73 12.11 7.14
N PHE A 441 -19.94 12.02 5.83
CA PHE A 441 -19.20 12.83 4.85
C PHE A 441 -19.53 14.31 4.90
N ALA A 442 -20.76 14.68 5.30
CA ALA A 442 -21.18 16.07 5.48
C ALA A 442 -20.70 16.69 6.81
N THR A 443 -20.34 15.88 7.79
CA THR A 443 -19.88 16.33 9.11
C THR A 443 -18.41 16.77 9.06
N PRO A 444 -18.07 18.00 9.48
CA PRO A 444 -16.68 18.43 9.63
C PRO A 444 -15.98 17.75 10.83
N GLY A 445 -14.68 17.55 10.71
CA GLY A 445 -13.86 16.95 11.77
C GLY A 445 -13.91 15.42 11.77
N PRO A 446 -13.32 14.77 12.78
CA PRO A 446 -13.27 13.31 12.83
C PRO A 446 -14.64 12.70 13.13
N VAL A 447 -15.07 11.82 12.25
CA VAL A 447 -16.28 11.02 12.38
C VAL A 447 -15.91 9.55 12.42
N LEU A 448 -16.44 8.80 13.38
CA LEU A 448 -16.30 7.34 13.47
C LEU A 448 -17.63 6.70 13.08
N VAL A 449 -17.61 5.77 12.13
CA VAL A 449 -18.79 5.05 11.64
C VAL A 449 -18.63 3.56 11.93
N ASP A 450 -19.49 3.01 12.78
CA ASP A 450 -19.56 1.59 13.12
C ASP A 450 -20.53 0.88 12.17
N ILE A 451 -20.03 -0.05 11.36
CA ILE A 451 -20.80 -0.79 10.36
C ILE A 451 -20.70 -2.28 10.63
N PRO A 452 -21.78 -2.93 11.11
CA PRO A 452 -21.84 -4.38 11.15
C PRO A 452 -21.68 -5.01 9.77
N VAL A 453 -20.82 -6.00 9.64
CA VAL A 453 -20.46 -6.64 8.37
C VAL A 453 -20.62 -8.16 8.44
N ASP A 454 -21.04 -8.78 7.34
CA ASP A 454 -21.12 -10.23 7.15
C ASP A 454 -19.97 -10.70 6.24
N TYR A 455 -19.06 -11.47 6.80
CA TYR A 455 -17.91 -12.05 6.09
C TYR A 455 -18.12 -13.52 5.67
N SER A 456 -19.35 -14.00 5.61
CA SER A 456 -19.65 -15.40 5.24
C SER A 456 -19.03 -15.82 3.90
N ASP A 457 -18.84 -14.88 2.97
CA ASP A 457 -18.27 -15.12 1.65
C ASP A 457 -16.72 -15.10 1.62
N ASN A 458 -16.06 -14.86 2.75
CA ASN A 458 -14.59 -14.86 2.82
C ASN A 458 -13.96 -16.22 2.49
N ALA A 459 -14.67 -17.32 2.68
CA ALA A 459 -14.21 -18.64 2.27
C ALA A 459 -13.91 -18.73 0.76
N GLU A 460 -14.64 -17.98 -0.07
CA GLU A 460 -14.41 -17.90 -1.52
C GLU A 460 -13.13 -17.14 -1.85
N LEU A 461 -12.78 -16.11 -1.07
CA LEU A 461 -11.52 -15.37 -1.23
C LEU A 461 -10.31 -16.28 -1.01
N GLY A 462 -10.41 -17.21 -0.04
CA GLY A 462 -9.35 -18.15 0.29
C GLY A 462 -9.29 -19.40 -0.60
N ALA A 463 -10.28 -19.65 -1.44
CA ALA A 463 -10.43 -20.92 -2.19
C ALA A 463 -9.25 -21.27 -3.10
N ALA A 464 -8.45 -20.28 -3.53
CA ALA A 464 -7.28 -20.49 -4.38
C ALA A 464 -5.94 -20.20 -3.66
N MET A 465 -5.92 -20.15 -2.33
CA MET A 465 -4.69 -20.00 -1.55
C MET A 465 -3.77 -21.20 -1.73
N LEU A 466 -2.47 -20.97 -1.72
CA LEU A 466 -1.50 -22.04 -1.60
C LEU A 466 -1.54 -22.60 -0.16
N PRO A 467 -1.29 -23.90 0.04
CA PRO A 467 -1.41 -24.53 1.37
C PRO A 467 -0.52 -23.88 2.46
N ASP A 468 0.61 -23.30 2.08
CA ASP A 468 1.54 -22.62 2.97
C ASP A 468 1.19 -21.13 3.24
N GLN A 469 0.17 -20.60 2.56
CA GLN A 469 -0.38 -19.25 2.80
C GLN A 469 -1.52 -19.25 3.81
N ILE A 470 -1.96 -20.42 4.26
CA ILE A 470 -2.97 -20.55 5.32
C ILE A 470 -2.21 -20.64 6.65
N TYR A 471 -2.19 -19.55 7.39
CA TYR A 471 -1.46 -19.40 8.67
C TYR A 471 -2.08 -20.17 9.83
#